data_ba9668a4dc811601516f4fe5d4493794
#
_entry.id   ba9668a4dc811601516f4fe5d4493794
#
_cell.length_a   1.000
_cell.length_b   1.000
_cell.length_c   1.000
_cell.angle_alpha   90.00
_cell.angle_beta   90.00
_cell.angle_gamma   90.00
#
_symmetry.space_group_name_H-M   'P 1'
#
loop_
_entity.id
_entity.type
_entity.pdbx_description
1 polymer ?
#
loop_
_entity_poly.entity_id
_entity_poly.type
_entity_poly.pdbx_seq_one_letter_code
_entity_poly.pdbx_strand_id
1 'polypeptide(L)'
;RTTWHYGQTPLNILVLGVLLGGAVIPLVWSILPHQGNSCTAARILLVARLLKVMPARRWAVLIADREFVGREWCSFLRWKRIRQCIRIRENTRIEDELVRDLFTTLQPGQVRTLFERTWVYGGWMHVVITLSPAGDRVIVASDLPVLDVLRTYRLRWAIESAFSALKARGLNLEATHMTAPERISRLFGLLCIALAWMTRIGAQRTETCAPRQD
;
A
#
# COMPACT_ATOMS: atom_id res chain seq x y z
N ARG A 1 -5.46 -1.83 3.11
CA ARG A 1 -6.76 -2.13 3.73
C ARG A 1 -6.67 -3.37 4.60
N THR A 2 -7.37 -3.38 5.72
CA THR A 2 -7.55 -4.56 6.56
C THR A 2 -9.02 -4.79 6.84
N THR A 3 -9.42 -6.04 6.89
CA THR A 3 -10.80 -6.49 7.11
C THR A 3 -10.86 -7.37 8.35
N TRP A 4 -11.91 -7.23 9.16
CA TRP A 4 -12.29 -8.20 10.15
C TRP A 4 -13.81 -8.30 10.30
N HIS A 5 -14.23 -9.39 10.86
CA HIS A 5 -15.64 -9.68 11.05
C HIS A 5 -15.92 -9.84 12.53
N TYR A 6 -16.85 -9.04 13.07
CA TYR A 6 -17.39 -9.22 14.38
C TYR A 6 -18.88 -9.51 14.28
N GLY A 7 -19.25 -10.73 14.60
CA GLY A 7 -20.60 -11.19 14.39
C GLY A 7 -20.99 -11.09 12.91
N GLN A 8 -22.10 -10.43 12.63
CA GLN A 8 -22.61 -10.20 11.27
C GLN A 8 -22.15 -8.86 10.65
N THR A 9 -21.38 -8.07 11.38
CA THR A 9 -20.99 -6.72 10.93
C THR A 9 -19.63 -6.74 10.24
N PRO A 10 -19.55 -6.61 8.91
CA PRO A 10 -18.30 -6.51 8.20
C PRO A 10 -17.71 -5.12 8.39
N LEU A 11 -16.45 -5.05 8.80
CA LEU A 11 -15.72 -3.81 8.96
C LEU A 11 -14.43 -3.83 8.13
N ASN A 12 -14.24 -2.80 7.34
CA ASN A 12 -13.02 -2.54 6.61
C ASN A 12 -12.39 -1.24 7.10
N ILE A 13 -11.09 -1.25 7.38
CA ILE A 13 -10.34 -0.02 7.59
C ILE A 13 -9.46 0.24 6.39
N LEU A 14 -9.76 1.32 5.68
CA LEU A 14 -8.93 1.87 4.63
C LEU A 14 -7.90 2.79 5.30
N VAL A 15 -6.62 2.53 5.08
CA VAL A 15 -5.52 3.23 5.76
C VAL A 15 -4.55 3.79 4.73
N LEU A 16 -4.08 5.01 4.99
CA LEU A 16 -2.93 5.60 4.33
C LEU A 16 -1.89 5.95 5.40
N GLY A 17 -0.70 5.40 5.26
CA GLY A 17 0.40 5.58 6.20
C GLY A 17 1.69 6.02 5.51
N VAL A 18 2.67 6.41 6.30
CA VAL A 18 4.03 6.71 5.87
C VAL A 18 4.96 5.56 6.26
N LEU A 19 5.86 5.21 5.35
CA LEU A 19 6.96 4.30 5.64
C LEU A 19 8.11 5.08 6.27
N LEU A 20 8.46 4.70 7.47
CA LEU A 20 9.55 5.33 8.24
C LEU A 20 10.36 4.24 8.94
N GLY A 21 11.67 4.18 8.69
CA GLY A 21 12.56 3.22 9.34
C GLY A 21 12.17 1.75 9.15
N GLY A 22 11.60 1.39 7.99
CA GLY A 22 11.14 0.02 7.71
C GLY A 22 9.75 -0.33 8.25
N ALA A 23 9.11 0.54 9.03
CA ALA A 23 7.76 0.37 9.55
C ALA A 23 6.78 1.34 8.90
N VAL A 24 5.51 0.95 8.80
CA VAL A 24 4.44 1.86 8.35
C VAL A 24 3.70 2.43 9.53
N ILE A 25 3.66 3.75 9.60
CA ILE A 25 2.88 4.51 10.57
C ILE A 25 1.61 5.00 9.88
N PRO A 26 0.41 4.53 10.29
CA PRO A 26 -0.85 5.05 9.77
C PRO A 26 -1.02 6.53 10.10
N LEU A 27 -1.41 7.34 9.11
CA LEU A 27 -1.62 8.78 9.28
C LEU A 27 -3.09 9.18 9.17
N VAL A 28 -3.80 8.59 8.21
CA VAL A 28 -5.23 8.81 8.02
C VAL A 28 -5.92 7.49 7.68
N TRP A 29 -7.17 7.36 8.14
CA TRP A 29 -7.98 6.16 7.90
C TRP A 29 -9.45 6.50 7.73
N SER A 30 -10.20 5.55 7.19
CA SER A 30 -11.66 5.58 7.12
C SER A 30 -12.20 4.18 7.42
N ILE A 31 -13.18 4.10 8.30
CA ILE A 31 -13.94 2.88 8.52
C ILE A 31 -14.98 2.77 7.43
N LEU A 32 -14.96 1.67 6.70
CA LEU A 32 -15.90 1.38 5.62
C LEU A 32 -16.91 0.34 6.13
N PRO A 33 -18.21 0.68 6.22
CA PRO A 33 -19.24 -0.21 6.78
C PRO A 33 -19.75 -1.22 5.74
N HIS A 34 -18.86 -1.80 4.94
CA HIS A 34 -19.19 -2.79 3.92
C HIS A 34 -18.05 -3.77 3.68
N GLN A 35 -18.39 -4.93 3.13
CA GLN A 35 -17.42 -5.92 2.65
C GLN A 35 -16.83 -5.51 1.29
N GLY A 36 -15.73 -6.16 0.93
CA GLY A 36 -15.13 -6.00 -0.38
C GLY A 36 -14.19 -4.79 -0.51
N ASN A 37 -13.91 -4.41 -1.75
CA ASN A 37 -12.91 -3.39 -2.04
C ASN A 37 -13.43 -1.98 -1.72
N SER A 38 -12.51 -1.08 -1.38
CA SER A 38 -12.83 0.34 -1.27
C SER A 38 -13.20 0.92 -2.64
N CYS A 39 -14.19 1.82 -2.68
CA CYS A 39 -14.51 2.55 -3.91
C CYS A 39 -13.47 3.66 -4.17
N THR A 40 -13.39 4.11 -5.42
CA THR A 40 -12.46 5.17 -5.84
C THR A 40 -12.67 6.46 -5.08
N ALA A 41 -13.93 6.85 -4.83
CA ALA A 41 -14.26 8.06 -4.07
C ALA A 41 -13.68 8.03 -2.64
N ALA A 42 -13.81 6.89 -1.94
CA ALA A 42 -13.25 6.74 -0.59
C ALA A 42 -11.71 6.87 -0.57
N ARG A 43 -11.03 6.33 -1.58
CA ARG A 43 -9.58 6.45 -1.75
C ARG A 43 -9.16 7.89 -2.00
N ILE A 44 -9.85 8.59 -2.89
CA ILE A 44 -9.62 10.00 -3.21
C ILE A 44 -9.82 10.87 -1.96
N LEU A 45 -10.91 10.67 -1.23
CA LEU A 45 -11.19 11.41 0.01
C LEU A 45 -10.10 11.18 1.06
N LEU A 46 -9.61 9.95 1.20
CA LEU A 46 -8.54 9.64 2.15
C LEU A 46 -7.25 10.38 1.80
N VAL A 47 -6.83 10.35 0.54
CA VAL A 47 -5.65 11.08 0.05
C VAL A 47 -5.86 12.59 0.20
N ALA A 48 -7.02 13.11 -0.16
CA ALA A 48 -7.33 14.53 -0.03
C ALA A 48 -7.26 15.02 1.43
N ARG A 49 -7.65 14.19 2.41
CA ARG A 49 -7.48 14.50 3.84
C ARG A 49 -6.01 14.62 4.22
N LEU A 50 -5.15 13.72 3.77
CA LEU A 50 -3.72 13.79 4.07
C LEU A 50 -3.05 14.98 3.38
N LEU A 51 -3.47 15.32 2.15
CA LEU A 51 -2.93 16.46 1.41
C LEU A 51 -3.17 17.82 2.09
N LYS A 52 -4.19 17.93 2.98
CA LYS A 52 -4.42 19.16 3.75
C LYS A 52 -3.30 19.44 4.76
N VAL A 53 -2.63 18.40 5.26
CA VAL A 53 -1.58 18.52 6.28
C VAL A 53 -0.19 18.19 5.75
N MET A 54 -0.10 17.39 4.70
CA MET A 54 1.16 17.00 4.07
C MET A 54 1.05 17.14 2.55
N PRO A 55 1.58 18.22 1.97
CA PRO A 55 1.47 18.50 0.53
C PRO A 55 2.22 17.45 -0.30
N ALA A 56 1.71 17.17 -1.50
CA ALA A 56 2.20 16.11 -2.41
C ALA A 56 3.72 16.18 -2.70
N ARG A 57 4.32 17.37 -2.71
CA ARG A 57 5.76 17.55 -2.91
C ARG A 57 6.64 16.87 -1.85
N ARG A 58 6.06 16.51 -0.69
CA ARG A 58 6.74 15.76 0.38
C ARG A 58 6.60 14.25 0.22
N TRP A 59 5.83 13.78 -0.75
CA TRP A 59 5.61 12.36 -0.95
C TRP A 59 6.63 11.86 -1.98
N ALA A 60 7.39 10.84 -1.63
CA ALA A 60 8.31 10.22 -2.57
C ALA A 60 7.53 9.45 -3.64
N VAL A 61 6.62 8.57 -3.20
CA VAL A 61 5.78 7.73 -4.05
C VAL A 61 4.62 7.15 -3.23
N LEU A 62 3.49 6.93 -3.85
CA LEU A 62 2.39 6.14 -3.28
C LEU A 62 2.52 4.70 -3.73
N ILE A 63 2.61 3.78 -2.78
CA ILE A 63 2.70 2.34 -3.02
C ILE A 63 1.35 1.72 -2.69
N ALA A 64 0.82 0.90 -3.60
CA ALA A 64 -0.48 0.27 -3.39
C ALA A 64 -0.57 -1.12 -4.03
N ASP A 65 -1.50 -1.93 -3.51
CA ASP A 65 -1.79 -3.27 -4.03
C ASP A 65 -2.81 -3.22 -5.17
N ARG A 66 -3.02 -4.39 -5.82
CA ARG A 66 -3.89 -4.62 -6.99
C ARG A 66 -5.37 -4.25 -6.80
N GLU A 67 -5.82 -3.96 -5.59
CA GLU A 67 -7.16 -3.42 -5.38
C GLU A 67 -7.24 -1.92 -5.69
N PHE A 68 -6.12 -1.19 -5.60
CA PHE A 68 -6.03 0.26 -5.79
C PHE A 68 -5.70 0.62 -7.23
N VAL A 69 -6.44 0.05 -8.17
CA VAL A 69 -6.31 0.30 -9.61
C VAL A 69 -7.55 0.99 -10.16
N GLY A 70 -7.42 1.57 -11.34
CA GLY A 70 -8.49 2.22 -12.07
C GLY A 70 -8.09 3.58 -12.65
N ARG A 71 -8.67 3.92 -13.81
CA ARG A 71 -8.32 5.15 -14.56
C ARG A 71 -8.55 6.42 -13.73
N GLU A 72 -9.71 6.53 -13.10
CA GLU A 72 -10.07 7.70 -12.29
C GLU A 72 -9.09 7.89 -11.11
N TRP A 73 -8.79 6.82 -10.38
CA TRP A 73 -7.85 6.83 -9.27
C TRP A 73 -6.45 7.25 -9.70
N CYS A 74 -5.90 6.60 -10.72
CA CYS A 74 -4.56 6.90 -11.20
C CYS A 74 -4.47 8.31 -11.80
N SER A 75 -5.52 8.79 -12.47
CA SER A 75 -5.61 10.14 -13.00
C SER A 75 -5.65 11.18 -11.89
N PHE A 76 -6.38 10.93 -10.81
CA PHE A 76 -6.39 11.80 -9.63
C PHE A 76 -4.98 11.93 -9.02
N LEU A 77 -4.25 10.82 -8.85
CA LEU A 77 -2.89 10.85 -8.30
C LEU A 77 -1.94 11.66 -9.20
N ARG A 78 -2.00 11.49 -10.52
CA ARG A 78 -1.23 12.30 -11.49
C ARG A 78 -1.57 13.78 -11.41
N TRP A 79 -2.86 14.11 -11.37
CA TRP A 79 -3.31 15.48 -11.21
C TRP A 79 -2.74 16.12 -9.94
N LYS A 80 -2.67 15.38 -8.85
CA LYS A 80 -2.03 15.81 -7.60
C LYS A 80 -0.51 15.73 -7.61
N ARG A 81 0.11 15.30 -8.72
CA ARG A 81 1.57 15.10 -8.87
C ARG A 81 2.14 14.11 -7.86
N ILE A 82 1.38 13.09 -7.52
CA ILE A 82 1.79 11.99 -6.64
C ILE A 82 2.30 10.86 -7.53
N ARG A 83 3.58 10.51 -7.42
CA ARG A 83 4.15 9.34 -8.10
C ARG A 83 3.50 8.07 -7.61
N GLN A 84 3.38 7.09 -8.50
CA GLN A 84 2.66 5.85 -8.25
C GLN A 84 3.58 4.64 -8.43
N CYS A 85 3.42 3.65 -7.53
CA CYS A 85 4.01 2.32 -7.67
C CYS A 85 2.94 1.31 -7.24
N ILE A 86 2.17 0.79 -8.19
CA ILE A 86 0.92 0.06 -7.93
C ILE A 86 0.98 -1.30 -8.58
N ARG A 87 0.70 -2.38 -7.82
CA ARG A 87 0.47 -3.69 -8.41
C ARG A 87 -0.80 -3.65 -9.25
N ILE A 88 -0.72 -4.14 -10.48
CA ILE A 88 -1.85 -4.24 -11.38
C ILE A 88 -2.31 -5.69 -11.52
N ARG A 89 -3.51 -5.88 -12.07
CA ARG A 89 -4.09 -7.21 -12.26
C ARG A 89 -3.56 -7.85 -13.54
N GLU A 90 -3.47 -9.15 -13.58
CA GLU A 90 -3.04 -9.92 -14.76
C GLU A 90 -3.95 -9.71 -15.98
N ASN A 91 -5.22 -9.42 -15.74
CA ASN A 91 -6.20 -9.11 -16.77
C ASN A 91 -6.28 -7.62 -17.15
N THR A 92 -5.32 -6.80 -16.71
CA THR A 92 -5.20 -5.41 -17.18
C THR A 92 -4.83 -5.42 -18.66
N ARG A 93 -5.53 -4.59 -19.46
CA ARG A 93 -5.22 -4.40 -20.87
C ARG A 93 -4.16 -3.31 -21.06
N ILE A 94 -3.21 -3.59 -21.90
CA ILE A 94 -2.16 -2.69 -22.39
C ILE A 94 -2.18 -2.82 -23.91
N GLU A 95 -2.50 -1.75 -24.64
CA GLU A 95 -2.55 -1.74 -26.09
C GLU A 95 -3.36 -2.92 -26.66
N ASP A 96 -4.56 -3.14 -26.11
CA ASP A 96 -5.51 -4.21 -26.46
C ASP A 96 -5.09 -5.64 -26.08
N GLU A 97 -3.88 -5.87 -25.59
CA GLU A 97 -3.44 -7.16 -25.07
C GLU A 97 -3.57 -7.27 -23.55
N LEU A 98 -3.78 -8.47 -23.03
CA LEU A 98 -3.77 -8.70 -21.60
C LEU A 98 -2.31 -8.76 -21.11
N VAL A 99 -2.03 -8.07 -20.02
CA VAL A 99 -0.68 -8.03 -19.44
C VAL A 99 -0.11 -9.44 -19.20
N ARG A 100 -0.92 -10.41 -18.82
CA ARG A 100 -0.49 -11.80 -18.60
C ARG A 100 0.07 -12.43 -19.88
N ASP A 101 -0.46 -12.06 -21.05
CA ASP A 101 -0.13 -12.66 -22.34
C ASP A 101 1.15 -12.06 -22.93
N LEU A 102 1.49 -10.82 -22.51
CA LEU A 102 2.76 -10.16 -22.85
C LEU A 102 3.99 -10.84 -22.20
N PHE A 103 3.79 -11.68 -21.18
CA PHE A 103 4.84 -12.26 -20.36
C PHE A 103 4.67 -13.78 -20.16
N THR A 104 4.48 -14.51 -21.25
CA THR A 104 4.15 -15.96 -21.21
C THR A 104 5.29 -16.85 -20.72
N THR A 105 6.56 -16.47 -20.94
CA THR A 105 7.74 -17.31 -20.68
C THR A 105 8.59 -16.78 -19.52
N LEU A 106 8.00 -16.49 -18.38
CA LEU A 106 8.71 -15.98 -17.21
C LEU A 106 9.09 -17.15 -16.27
N GLN A 107 10.36 -17.23 -15.86
CA GLN A 107 10.82 -18.20 -14.86
C GLN A 107 10.82 -17.59 -13.44
N PRO A 108 10.73 -18.40 -12.38
CA PRO A 108 10.84 -17.93 -10.99
C PRO A 108 12.11 -17.09 -10.76
N GLY A 109 11.94 -15.93 -10.12
CA GLY A 109 13.03 -14.99 -9.85
C GLY A 109 13.43 -14.09 -11.03
N GLN A 110 12.96 -14.34 -12.24
CA GLN A 110 13.19 -13.45 -13.36
C GLN A 110 12.39 -12.15 -13.21
N VAL A 111 12.99 -11.07 -13.70
CA VAL A 111 12.36 -9.75 -13.83
C VAL A 111 12.34 -9.40 -15.32
N ARG A 112 11.19 -9.02 -15.82
CA ARG A 112 11.03 -8.46 -17.17
C ARG A 112 10.33 -7.12 -17.11
N THR A 113 10.61 -6.29 -18.07
CA THR A 113 10.00 -4.96 -18.23
C THR A 113 9.51 -4.82 -19.66
N LEU A 114 8.46 -4.05 -19.87
CA LEU A 114 8.20 -3.48 -21.17
C LEU A 114 9.24 -2.39 -21.42
N PHE A 115 9.87 -2.42 -22.61
CA PHE A 115 11.02 -1.58 -22.91
C PHE A 115 10.74 -0.08 -22.81
N GLU A 116 9.52 0.31 -23.12
CA GLU A 116 9.09 1.70 -23.09
C GLU A 116 7.99 1.92 -22.05
N ARG A 117 7.72 3.19 -21.75
CA ARG A 117 6.54 3.57 -21.00
C ARG A 117 5.30 3.19 -21.79
N THR A 118 4.35 2.61 -21.11
CA THR A 118 3.14 2.06 -21.69
C THR A 118 1.93 2.79 -21.12
N TRP A 119 0.87 2.92 -21.93
CA TRP A 119 -0.35 3.58 -21.51
C TRP A 119 -1.18 2.67 -20.60
N VAL A 120 -1.18 2.95 -19.29
CA VAL A 120 -1.91 2.18 -18.27
C VAL A 120 -2.76 3.12 -17.42
N TYR A 121 -4.03 2.79 -17.25
CA TYR A 121 -4.97 3.58 -16.43
C TYR A 121 -4.93 5.09 -16.70
N GLY A 122 -4.85 5.45 -17.99
CA GLY A 122 -4.89 6.85 -18.43
C GLY A 122 -3.59 7.62 -18.22
N GLY A 123 -2.42 6.96 -18.23
CA GLY A 123 -1.10 7.61 -18.17
C GLY A 123 0.04 6.70 -18.56
N TRP A 124 1.16 7.30 -18.92
CA TRP A 124 2.38 6.61 -19.29
C TRP A 124 3.14 6.13 -18.05
N MET A 125 3.32 4.81 -17.92
CA MET A 125 3.98 4.17 -16.77
C MET A 125 4.96 3.09 -17.26
N HIS A 126 5.98 2.81 -16.48
CA HIS A 126 6.78 1.60 -16.63
C HIS A 126 6.00 0.41 -16.06
N VAL A 127 6.01 -0.71 -16.78
CA VAL A 127 5.42 -1.97 -16.34
C VAL A 127 6.52 -3.00 -16.14
N VAL A 128 6.63 -3.49 -14.91
CA VAL A 128 7.64 -4.48 -14.51
C VAL A 128 6.92 -5.70 -13.95
N ILE A 129 7.35 -6.87 -14.39
CA ILE A 129 6.84 -8.16 -13.91
C ILE A 129 7.95 -8.99 -13.31
N THR A 130 7.63 -9.70 -12.24
CA THR A 130 8.45 -10.78 -11.69
C THR A 130 7.56 -11.96 -11.29
N LEU A 131 8.14 -13.14 -11.25
CA LEU A 131 7.53 -14.35 -10.72
C LEU A 131 8.10 -14.61 -9.33
N SER A 132 7.22 -14.76 -8.34
CA SER A 132 7.64 -15.13 -6.99
C SER A 132 8.18 -16.57 -6.96
N PRO A 133 8.95 -16.97 -5.94
CA PRO A 133 9.36 -18.37 -5.77
C PRO A 133 8.18 -19.35 -5.70
N ALA A 134 7.02 -18.87 -5.23
CA ALA A 134 5.79 -19.64 -5.17
C ALA A 134 5.00 -19.68 -6.50
N GLY A 135 5.53 -19.05 -7.57
CA GLY A 135 4.90 -19.02 -8.88
C GLY A 135 3.89 -17.87 -9.09
N ASP A 136 3.69 -17.00 -8.10
CA ASP A 136 2.77 -15.87 -8.25
C ASP A 136 3.37 -14.77 -9.12
N ARG A 137 2.60 -14.30 -10.09
CA ARG A 137 2.98 -13.14 -10.90
C ARG A 137 2.76 -11.84 -10.13
N VAL A 138 3.80 -11.04 -10.04
CA VAL A 138 3.76 -9.71 -9.47
C VAL A 138 4.02 -8.71 -10.59
N ILE A 139 2.98 -7.99 -10.99
CA ILE A 139 3.02 -7.01 -12.08
C ILE A 139 2.81 -5.63 -11.46
N VAL A 140 3.76 -4.73 -11.67
CA VAL A 140 3.77 -3.39 -11.08
C VAL A 140 3.85 -2.34 -12.18
N ALA A 141 2.90 -1.40 -12.15
CA ALA A 141 2.94 -0.18 -12.97
C ALA A 141 3.40 1.00 -12.12
N SER A 142 4.33 1.81 -12.64
CA SER A 142 4.96 2.87 -11.86
C SER A 142 5.46 4.05 -12.70
N ASP A 143 5.46 5.23 -12.07
CA ASP A 143 6.10 6.45 -12.60
C ASP A 143 7.62 6.50 -12.30
N LEU A 144 8.11 5.57 -11.47
CA LEU A 144 9.52 5.49 -11.08
C LEU A 144 10.38 4.91 -12.22
N PRO A 145 11.71 5.17 -12.19
CA PRO A 145 12.65 4.45 -13.05
C PRO A 145 12.52 2.92 -12.85
N VAL A 146 12.69 2.17 -13.94
CA VAL A 146 12.49 0.71 -13.98
C VAL A 146 13.24 -0.02 -12.85
N LEU A 147 14.49 0.37 -12.60
CA LEU A 147 15.36 -0.26 -11.59
C LEU A 147 14.84 -0.10 -10.16
N ASP A 148 14.06 0.95 -9.90
CA ASP A 148 13.52 1.24 -8.58
C ASP A 148 12.14 0.62 -8.32
N VAL A 149 11.44 0.18 -9.37
CA VAL A 149 10.03 -0.23 -9.27
C VAL A 149 9.84 -1.38 -8.29
N LEU A 150 10.52 -2.51 -8.49
CA LEU A 150 10.34 -3.70 -7.64
C LEU A 150 10.91 -3.49 -6.24
N ARG A 151 12.04 -2.78 -6.11
CA ARG A 151 12.62 -2.42 -4.82
C ARG A 151 11.62 -1.60 -4.01
N THR A 152 11.04 -0.59 -4.63
CA THR A 152 10.03 0.27 -3.99
C THR A 152 8.75 -0.52 -3.66
N TYR A 153 8.27 -1.35 -4.59
CA TYR A 153 7.05 -2.12 -4.36
C TYR A 153 7.20 -3.12 -3.19
N ARG A 154 8.37 -3.71 -2.98
CA ARG A 154 8.65 -4.59 -1.84
C ARG A 154 8.39 -3.93 -0.49
N LEU A 155 8.56 -2.63 -0.37
CA LEU A 155 8.29 -1.87 0.84
C LEU A 155 6.80 -1.93 1.27
N ARG A 156 5.90 -2.32 0.38
CA ARG A 156 4.49 -2.56 0.68
C ARG A 156 4.28 -3.55 1.83
N TRP A 157 5.17 -4.53 1.98
CA TRP A 157 5.07 -5.54 3.05
C TRP A 157 5.03 -4.93 4.45
N ALA A 158 5.61 -3.77 4.64
CA ALA A 158 5.62 -3.09 5.93
C ALA A 158 4.20 -2.73 6.43
N ILE A 159 3.21 -2.54 5.51
CA ILE A 159 1.81 -2.30 5.92
C ILE A 159 1.16 -3.56 6.49
N GLU A 160 1.51 -4.73 6.00
CA GLU A 160 0.99 -6.00 6.51
C GLU A 160 1.51 -6.27 7.92
N SER A 161 2.79 -5.97 8.17
CA SER A 161 3.39 -6.02 9.51
C SER A 161 2.71 -5.05 10.47
N ALA A 162 2.44 -3.81 10.03
CA ALA A 162 1.72 -2.83 10.83
C ALA A 162 0.29 -3.29 11.16
N PHE A 163 -0.44 -3.84 10.18
CA PHE A 163 -1.77 -4.40 10.45
C PHE A 163 -1.73 -5.61 11.39
N SER A 164 -0.73 -6.47 11.26
CA SER A 164 -0.55 -7.61 12.17
C SER A 164 -0.30 -7.15 13.61
N ALA A 165 0.52 -6.11 13.81
CA ALA A 165 0.77 -5.53 15.12
C ALA A 165 -0.49 -4.90 15.73
N LEU A 166 -1.25 -4.15 14.92
CA LEU A 166 -2.49 -3.51 15.36
C LEU A 166 -3.60 -4.52 15.70
N LYS A 167 -3.72 -5.60 14.93
CA LYS A 167 -4.79 -6.59 15.06
C LYS A 167 -4.56 -7.59 16.18
N ALA A 168 -3.43 -8.28 16.17
CA ALA A 168 -3.21 -9.47 17.00
C ALA A 168 -1.87 -9.48 17.75
N ARG A 169 -0.77 -9.07 17.12
CA ARG A 169 0.59 -9.23 17.65
C ARG A 169 1.04 -8.10 18.58
N GLY A 170 0.22 -7.64 19.47
CA GLY A 170 0.60 -6.63 20.45
C GLY A 170 -0.54 -5.73 20.88
N LEU A 171 -1.16 -4.99 19.96
CA LEU A 171 -2.21 -4.02 20.30
C LEU A 171 -3.62 -4.63 20.32
N ASN A 172 -3.78 -5.84 19.83
CA ASN A 172 -4.92 -6.75 19.97
C ASN A 172 -6.31 -6.12 19.74
N LEU A 173 -6.42 -5.26 18.70
CA LEU A 173 -7.67 -4.56 18.37
C LEU A 173 -8.84 -5.53 18.13
N GLU A 174 -8.56 -6.73 17.61
CA GLU A 174 -9.57 -7.74 17.32
C GLU A 174 -10.25 -8.29 18.59
N ALA A 175 -9.54 -8.37 19.71
CA ALA A 175 -10.11 -8.86 20.98
C ALA A 175 -11.12 -7.89 21.62
N THR A 176 -11.23 -6.68 21.13
CA THR A 176 -12.17 -5.68 21.67
C THR A 176 -13.63 -5.97 21.31
N HIS A 177 -13.87 -6.79 20.30
CA HIS A 177 -15.20 -7.13 19.78
C HIS A 177 -16.07 -5.90 19.43
N MET A 178 -15.45 -4.75 19.20
CA MET A 178 -16.17 -3.51 18.86
C MET A 178 -16.79 -3.58 17.46
N THR A 179 -18.01 -3.10 17.33
CA THR A 179 -18.76 -3.02 16.06
C THR A 179 -19.11 -1.59 15.64
N ALA A 180 -19.10 -0.65 16.57
CA ALA A 180 -19.44 0.75 16.30
C ALA A 180 -18.29 1.47 15.58
N PRO A 181 -18.47 1.94 14.31
CA PRO A 181 -17.40 2.50 13.48
C PRO A 181 -16.66 3.67 14.12
N GLU A 182 -17.39 4.57 14.81
CA GLU A 182 -16.78 5.71 15.47
C GLU A 182 -15.87 5.31 16.64
N ARG A 183 -16.30 4.35 17.44
CA ARG A 183 -15.50 3.84 18.58
C ARG A 183 -14.25 3.15 18.07
N ILE A 184 -14.37 2.32 17.01
CA ILE A 184 -13.26 1.66 16.34
C ILE A 184 -12.29 2.70 15.78
N SER A 185 -12.80 3.75 15.13
CA SER A 185 -11.97 4.81 14.56
C SER A 185 -11.15 5.53 15.63
N ARG A 186 -11.75 5.84 16.78
CA ARG A 186 -11.05 6.47 17.92
C ARG A 186 -9.99 5.56 18.51
N LEU A 187 -10.36 4.29 18.79
CA LEU A 187 -9.42 3.31 19.31
C LEU A 187 -8.26 3.07 18.31
N PHE A 188 -8.55 2.92 17.02
CA PHE A 188 -7.53 2.78 15.99
C PHE A 188 -6.54 3.95 16.00
N GLY A 189 -7.03 5.18 16.20
CA GLY A 189 -6.17 6.35 16.35
C GLY A 189 -5.20 6.26 17.54
N LEU A 190 -5.68 5.84 18.71
CA LEU A 190 -4.84 5.62 19.89
C LEU A 190 -3.78 4.53 19.62
N LEU A 191 -4.19 3.44 18.98
CA LEU A 191 -3.27 2.36 18.61
C LEU A 191 -2.22 2.81 17.57
N CYS A 192 -2.56 3.69 16.64
CA CYS A 192 -1.60 4.28 15.71
C CYS A 192 -0.55 5.14 16.42
N ILE A 193 -0.95 5.90 17.44
CA ILE A 193 -0.02 6.66 18.29
C ILE A 193 0.91 5.70 19.05
N ALA A 194 0.36 4.65 19.65
CA ALA A 194 1.16 3.64 20.35
C ALA A 194 2.14 2.94 19.40
N LEU A 195 1.70 2.57 18.18
CA LEU A 195 2.56 1.97 17.16
C LEU A 195 3.70 2.91 16.76
N ALA A 196 3.41 4.20 16.54
CA ALA A 196 4.42 5.20 16.21
C ALA A 196 5.46 5.35 17.33
N TRP A 197 5.00 5.36 18.58
CA TRP A 197 5.89 5.43 19.76
C TRP A 197 6.78 4.20 19.86
N MET A 198 6.21 2.99 19.76
CA MET A 198 6.97 1.74 19.79
C MET A 198 8.03 1.67 18.69
N THR A 199 7.67 2.09 17.48
CA THR A 199 8.58 2.15 16.32
C THR A 199 9.76 3.10 16.60
N ARG A 200 9.48 4.27 17.17
CA ARG A 200 10.52 5.26 17.53
C ARG A 200 11.49 4.71 18.60
N ILE A 201 10.95 4.10 19.66
CA ILE A 201 11.79 3.50 20.73
C ILE A 201 12.62 2.36 20.16
N GLY A 202 12.03 1.51 19.32
CA GLY A 202 12.74 0.41 18.67
C GLY A 202 13.92 0.90 17.82
N ALA A 203 13.72 1.95 17.02
CA ALA A 203 14.78 2.56 16.21
C ALA A 203 15.92 3.10 17.07
N GLN A 204 15.61 3.83 18.15
CA GLN A 204 16.63 4.37 19.07
C GLN A 204 17.48 3.27 19.73
N ARG A 205 16.85 2.16 20.12
CA ARG A 205 17.59 1.02 20.72
C ARG A 205 18.51 0.35 19.71
N THR A 206 18.09 0.22 18.46
CA THR A 206 18.94 -0.37 17.40
C THR A 206 20.17 0.49 17.12
N GLU A 207 20.02 1.81 17.11
CA GLU A 207 21.16 2.75 16.97
C GLU A 207 22.14 2.67 18.14
N THR A 208 21.63 2.48 19.37
CA THR A 208 22.45 2.41 20.59
C THR A 208 23.18 1.06 20.72
N CYS A 209 22.61 -0.02 20.16
CA CYS A 209 23.19 -1.37 20.21
C CYS A 209 24.05 -1.72 18.98
N ALA A 210 24.17 -0.84 17.99
CA ALA A 210 25.08 -1.07 16.87
C ALA A 210 26.53 -1.06 17.39
N PRO A 211 27.35 -2.11 17.14
CA PRO A 211 28.75 -2.11 17.55
C PRO A 211 29.45 -0.93 16.90
N ARG A 212 30.19 -0.15 17.69
CA ARG A 212 31.12 0.85 17.16
C ARG A 212 32.09 0.10 16.25
N GLN A 213 32.09 0.41 14.98
CA GLN A 213 33.15 0.01 14.06
C GLN A 213 34.36 0.91 14.43
N ASP A 214 35.32 0.32 15.13
CA ASP A 214 36.65 0.88 15.33
C ASP A 214 37.47 0.71 14.05
#